data_f8a2a07c2d7341111bf09fc3de7297f5
#
_entry.id   f8a2a07c2d7341111bf09fc3de7297f5
#
_cell.length_a   1.000
_cell.length_b   1.000
_cell.length_c   1.000
_cell.angle_alpha   90.00
_cell.angle_beta   90.00
_cell.angle_gamma   90.00
#
_symmetry.space_group_name_H-M   'P 1'
#
loop_
_entity.id
_entity.type
_entity.pdbx_description
1 polymer ?
#
loop_
_entity_poly.entity_id
_entity_poly.type
_entity_poly.pdbx_seq_one_letter_code
_entity_poly.pdbx_strand_id
1 'polypeptide(L)'
;MTAEPPVVLERRDETRNMARFYVISVEPTLFGQWAVVRHWGRLGTSGQSRESWFADLDAARAESAGWQRRKRGRGYRSHTVKPAERPSVLV
;
A
#
# COMPACT_ATOMS: atom_id res chain seq x y z
N MET A 1 -20.24 -3.92 -3.61
CA MET A 1 -18.89 -4.06 -4.10
C MET A 1 -17.88 -3.66 -3.05
N THR A 2 -16.87 -4.45 -2.90
CA THR A 2 -15.92 -4.28 -1.83
C THR A 2 -14.59 -3.81 -2.36
N ALA A 3 -14.01 -2.81 -1.71
CA ALA A 3 -12.66 -2.40 -2.04
C ALA A 3 -11.69 -3.50 -1.62
N GLU A 4 -10.62 -3.64 -2.37
CA GLU A 4 -9.58 -4.59 -2.02
C GLU A 4 -8.79 -4.07 -0.83
N PRO A 5 -8.29 -4.94 0.03
CA PRO A 5 -7.49 -4.48 1.15
C PRO A 5 -6.21 -3.81 0.64
N PRO A 6 -5.76 -2.79 1.33
CA PRO A 6 -4.52 -2.13 0.91
C PRO A 6 -3.32 -3.04 1.09
N VAL A 7 -2.32 -2.82 0.25
CA VAL A 7 -1.04 -3.51 0.37
C VAL A 7 -0.10 -2.58 1.13
N VAL A 8 0.45 -3.08 2.22
CA VAL A 8 1.33 -2.29 3.07
C VAL A 8 2.74 -2.85 2.95
N LEU A 9 3.67 -2.00 2.57
CA LEU A 9 5.06 -2.37 2.41
C LEU A 9 5.91 -1.50 3.32
N GLU A 10 7.01 -2.06 3.79
CA GLU A 10 7.96 -1.34 4.62
C GLU A 10 9.38 -1.63 4.17
N ARG A 11 10.24 -0.65 4.34
CA ARG A 11 11.65 -0.82 4.13
C ARG A 11 12.38 -0.28 5.35
N ARG A 12 13.17 -1.12 5.98
CA ARG A 12 13.96 -0.74 7.13
C ARG A 12 15.42 -1.05 6.88
N ASP A 13 16.28 -0.10 7.24
CA ASP A 13 17.72 -0.29 7.10
C ASP A 13 18.35 0.49 8.25
N GLU A 14 18.69 -0.22 9.30
CA GLU A 14 19.21 0.42 10.51
C GLU A 14 20.55 1.05 10.29
N THR A 15 21.35 0.51 9.37
CA THR A 15 22.67 1.09 9.11
C THR A 15 22.55 2.45 8.46
N ARG A 16 21.42 2.75 7.80
CA ARG A 16 21.17 4.04 7.20
C ARG A 16 20.13 4.83 7.94
N ASN A 17 19.75 4.35 9.12
CA ASN A 17 18.68 4.99 9.89
C ASN A 17 17.44 5.21 9.03
N MET A 18 17.07 4.18 8.28
CA MET A 18 15.96 4.27 7.33
C MET A 18 14.81 3.41 7.81
N ALA A 19 13.62 4.03 7.86
CA ALA A 19 12.39 3.32 8.17
C ALA A 19 11.28 3.99 7.38
N ARG A 20 10.83 3.35 6.31
CA ARG A 20 9.85 3.94 5.39
C ARG A 20 8.68 3.01 5.17
N PHE A 21 7.53 3.60 4.89
CA PHE A 21 6.33 2.85 4.56
C PHE A 21 5.86 3.21 3.16
N TYR A 22 5.10 2.31 2.57
CA TYR A 22 4.46 2.54 1.28
C TYR A 22 3.17 1.73 1.27
N VAL A 23 2.04 2.43 1.14
CA VAL A 23 0.74 1.80 1.12
C VAL A 23 0.11 2.08 -0.24
N ILE A 24 -0.46 1.05 -0.84
CA ILE A 24 -1.14 1.22 -2.11
C ILE A 24 -2.49 0.52 -2.03
N SER A 25 -3.54 1.22 -2.46
CA SER A 25 -4.88 0.67 -2.46
C SER A 25 -5.57 0.95 -3.78
N VAL A 26 -6.54 0.11 -4.12
CA VAL A 26 -7.38 0.26 -5.29
C VAL A 26 -8.80 0.41 -4.76
N GLU A 27 -9.42 1.55 -5.05
CA GLU A 27 -10.70 1.91 -4.46
C GLU A 27 -11.69 2.38 -5.52
N PRO A 28 -12.97 2.07 -5.37
CA PRO A 28 -13.96 2.62 -6.28
C PRO A 28 -14.17 4.10 -6.00
N THR A 29 -14.44 4.86 -7.05
CA THR A 29 -14.77 6.28 -6.90
C THR A 29 -16.29 6.45 -7.03
N LEU A 30 -16.75 7.66 -6.75
CA LEU A 30 -18.17 7.96 -6.86
C LEU A 30 -18.66 8.00 -8.30
N PHE A 31 -17.72 8.08 -9.25
CA PHE A 31 -18.07 8.27 -10.66
C PHE A 31 -17.88 7.01 -11.49
N GLY A 32 -17.82 5.85 -10.85
CA GLY A 32 -17.70 4.59 -11.58
C GLY A 32 -16.30 4.29 -12.07
N GLN A 33 -15.33 5.04 -11.61
CA GLN A 33 -13.93 4.79 -11.93
C GLN A 33 -13.24 4.13 -10.75
N TRP A 34 -11.96 3.78 -10.93
CA TRP A 34 -11.17 3.16 -9.88
C TRP A 34 -9.96 4.01 -9.60
N ALA A 35 -9.72 4.27 -8.34
CA ALA A 35 -8.57 5.07 -7.91
C ALA A 35 -7.48 4.16 -7.38
N VAL A 36 -6.24 4.42 -7.82
CA VAL A 36 -5.07 3.82 -7.20
C VAL A 36 -4.49 4.89 -6.31
N VAL A 37 -4.50 4.64 -5.01
CA VAL A 37 -4.04 5.60 -4.02
C VAL A 37 -2.74 5.10 -3.45
N ARG A 38 -1.70 5.92 -3.54
CA ARG A 38 -0.39 5.60 -3.00
C ARG A 38 -0.07 6.56 -1.87
N HIS A 39 0.38 6.04 -0.76
CA HIS A 39 0.71 6.83 0.41
C HIS A 39 2.05 6.32 0.94
N TRP A 40 3.02 7.20 1.08
CA TRP A 40 4.35 6.78 1.46
C TRP A 40 5.02 7.83 2.31
N GLY A 41 6.09 7.43 3.01
CA GLY A 41 6.84 8.35 3.82
C GLY A 41 7.71 7.63 4.82
N ARG A 42 8.23 8.40 5.76
CA ARG A 42 9.00 7.87 6.87
C ARG A 42 8.03 7.38 7.92
N LEU A 43 8.34 6.25 8.52
CA LEU A 43 7.51 5.72 9.60
C LEU A 43 7.40 6.76 10.70
N GLY A 44 6.18 6.94 11.20
CA GLY A 44 5.92 7.92 12.24
C GLY A 44 5.54 9.28 11.71
N THR A 45 5.53 9.48 10.40
CA THR A 45 5.07 10.75 9.80
C THR A 45 3.80 10.50 9.02
N SER A 46 3.11 11.59 8.66
CA SER A 46 1.92 11.47 7.84
C SER A 46 2.23 11.16 6.39
N GLY A 47 3.44 11.48 5.93
CA GLY A 47 3.86 11.14 4.58
C GLY A 47 3.18 11.95 3.51
N GLN A 48 3.26 11.42 2.29
CA GLN A 48 2.66 12.02 1.10
C GLN A 48 1.73 11.02 0.45
N SER A 49 0.79 11.51 -0.34
CA SER A 49 -0.08 10.60 -1.09
C SER A 49 -0.32 11.13 -2.49
N ARG A 50 -0.67 10.23 -3.38
CA ARG A 50 -0.99 10.54 -4.75
C ARG A 50 -2.04 9.58 -5.26
N GLU A 51 -2.92 10.08 -6.09
CA GLU A 51 -4.05 9.33 -6.57
C GLU A 51 -4.08 9.35 -8.07
N SER A 52 -4.37 8.23 -8.70
CA SER A 52 -4.55 8.12 -10.15
C SER A 52 -5.85 7.38 -10.41
N TRP A 53 -6.62 7.84 -11.38
CA TRP A 53 -7.95 7.28 -11.66
C TRP A 53 -7.93 6.52 -12.98
N PHE A 54 -8.64 5.40 -13.00
CA PHE A 54 -8.69 4.51 -14.15
C PHE A 54 -10.14 4.14 -14.44
N ALA A 55 -10.43 3.94 -15.73
CA ALA A 55 -11.80 3.64 -16.14
C ALA A 55 -12.25 2.26 -15.69
N ASP A 56 -11.34 1.30 -15.59
CA ASP A 56 -11.73 -0.04 -15.18
C ASP A 56 -10.78 -0.61 -14.14
N LEU A 57 -11.27 -1.64 -13.48
CA LEU A 57 -10.56 -2.26 -12.38
C LEU A 57 -9.26 -2.94 -12.81
N ASP A 58 -9.27 -3.56 -14.01
CA ASP A 58 -8.07 -4.25 -14.46
C ASP A 58 -6.93 -3.27 -14.69
N ALA A 59 -7.22 -2.10 -15.23
CA ALA A 59 -6.20 -1.08 -15.43
C ALA A 59 -5.65 -0.60 -14.08
N ALA A 60 -6.53 -0.39 -13.12
CA ALA A 60 -6.11 0.04 -11.79
C ALA A 60 -5.24 -1.03 -11.12
N ARG A 61 -5.64 -2.29 -11.23
CA ARG A 61 -4.86 -3.38 -10.66
C ARG A 61 -3.48 -3.49 -11.31
N ALA A 62 -3.41 -3.30 -12.62
CA ALA A 62 -2.13 -3.34 -13.32
C ALA A 62 -1.21 -2.23 -12.83
N GLU A 63 -1.76 -1.05 -12.62
CA GLU A 63 -0.98 0.07 -12.10
C GLU A 63 -0.46 -0.26 -10.70
N SER A 64 -1.34 -0.76 -9.85
CA SER A 64 -0.96 -1.12 -8.49
C SER A 64 0.14 -2.19 -8.48
N ALA A 65 0.00 -3.21 -9.31
CA ALA A 65 0.99 -4.28 -9.39
C ALA A 65 2.36 -3.73 -9.84
N GLY A 66 2.34 -2.80 -10.77
CA GLY A 66 3.58 -2.17 -11.24
C GLY A 66 4.31 -1.43 -10.13
N TRP A 67 3.58 -0.66 -9.33
CA TRP A 67 4.19 0.04 -8.21
C TRP A 67 4.72 -0.92 -7.16
N GLN A 68 3.98 -2.00 -6.89
CA GLN A 68 4.44 -2.99 -5.94
C GLN A 68 5.74 -3.63 -6.40
N ARG A 69 5.84 -3.97 -7.69
CA ARG A 69 7.08 -4.55 -8.23
C ARG A 69 8.25 -3.60 -8.07
N ARG A 70 8.05 -2.33 -8.39
CA ARG A 70 9.12 -1.33 -8.26
C ARG A 70 9.59 -1.20 -6.83
N LYS A 71 8.65 -1.17 -5.89
CA LYS A 71 9.03 -0.99 -4.49
C LYS A 71 9.70 -2.24 -3.94
N ARG A 72 9.21 -3.42 -4.31
CA ARG A 72 9.89 -4.66 -3.88
C ARG A 72 11.29 -4.75 -4.45
N GLY A 73 11.49 -4.27 -5.68
CA GLY A 73 12.82 -4.22 -6.27
C GLY A 73 13.76 -3.28 -5.53
N ARG A 74 13.23 -2.35 -4.77
CA ARG A 74 14.03 -1.43 -3.96
C ARG A 74 14.16 -1.86 -2.51
N GLY A 75 13.70 -3.06 -2.17
CA GLY A 75 13.88 -3.57 -0.83
C GLY A 75 12.69 -3.45 0.07
N TYR A 76 11.56 -2.95 -0.43
CA TYR A 76 10.35 -2.92 0.38
C TYR A 76 9.80 -4.33 0.52
N ARG A 77 9.28 -4.66 1.71
CA ARG A 77 8.71 -5.97 2.01
C ARG A 77 7.31 -5.82 2.50
N SER A 78 6.50 -6.84 2.29
CA SER A 78 5.14 -6.84 2.80
C SER A 78 5.14 -6.75 4.31
N HIS A 79 4.27 -5.89 4.82
CA HIS A 79 4.06 -5.78 6.24
C HIS A 79 2.60 -6.15 6.47
N THR A 80 2.38 -7.41 6.79
CA THR A 80 1.04 -7.93 6.97
C THR A 80 0.91 -8.46 8.38
N VAL A 81 -0.10 -7.97 9.08
CA VAL A 81 -0.41 -8.53 10.38
C VAL A 81 -1.53 -9.53 10.18
N LYS A 82 -1.22 -10.79 10.35
CA LYS A 82 -2.20 -11.83 10.17
C LYS A 82 -3.17 -11.83 11.33
N PRO A 83 -4.45 -11.98 11.09
CA PRO A 83 -5.41 -11.97 12.18
C PRO A 83 -5.07 -12.99 13.26
N ALA A 84 -4.55 -14.13 12.88
CA ALA A 84 -4.20 -15.16 13.85
C ALA A 84 -3.07 -14.75 14.77
N GLU A 85 -2.27 -13.78 14.36
CA GLU A 85 -1.16 -13.30 15.16
C GLU A 85 -1.51 -12.12 16.03
N ARG A 86 -2.70 -11.63 15.89
CA ARG A 86 -3.13 -10.53 16.68
C ARG A 86 -3.46 -11.02 18.01
N PRO A 87 -2.85 -10.56 18.86
CA PRO A 87 -3.03 -11.21 20.09
C PRO A 87 -4.13 -10.69 20.87
N SER A 88 -4.09 -10.67 20.75
CA SER A 88 -4.39 -10.45 21.37
C SER A 88 -5.27 -10.23 21.64
N VAL A 89 -5.36 -10.18 21.44
CA VAL A 89 -6.12 -9.84 21.37
C VAL A 89 -6.90 -10.43 22.03
N LEU A 90 -6.86 -10.81 22.15
CA LEU A 90 -7.55 -11.19 22.44
C LEU A 90 -7.77 -11.52 23.36
N VAL A 91 -7.76 -11.47 23.65
CA VAL A 91 -7.95 -11.68 24.30
C VAL A 91 -8.24 -11.58 24.90
#